data_73f2b829058772fa7512297a93e5ab79
#
_entry.id   73f2b829058772fa7512297a93e5ab79
#
_cell.length_a   1.000
_cell.length_b   1.000
_cell.length_c   1.000
_cell.angle_alpha   90.00
_cell.angle_beta   90.00
_cell.angle_gamma   90.00
#
_symmetry.space_group_name_H-M   'P 1'
#
loop_
_entity.id
_entity.type
_entity.pdbx_description
1 polymer ?
#
loop_
_entity_poly.entity_id
_entity_poly.type
_entity_poly.pdbx_seq_one_letter_code
_entity_poly.pdbx_strand_id
1 'polypeptide(L)'
;QLVAIGFKEIEVGFPSASQVEFDFVRKLIDEDRIPDDVTIQVLTQARDHLITRTFESLQGAPRAIVHLYNAVAPVMRKVVLGMDEDQIVELAVTHAAMFKECAAQQPATHWTFQYSPEMFSGTDLAFSKRVVDAVTAVWAPTPAHKCIINLPSTVEHSTPNVFADMIEWMHRHLDRRDAIVLSVHPHN
;
A
#
# COMPACT_ATOMS: atom_id res chain seq x y z
N GLN A 1 -17.05 -16.09 -2.94
CA GLN A 1 -17.10 -16.51 -1.52
C GLN A 1 -16.88 -15.33 -0.58
N LEU A 2 -15.78 -14.53 -0.69
CA LEU A 2 -15.48 -13.39 0.19
C LEU A 2 -16.62 -12.36 0.22
N VAL A 3 -17.17 -12.01 -0.94
CA VAL A 3 -18.33 -11.12 -1.05
C VAL A 3 -19.54 -11.67 -0.29
N ALA A 4 -19.81 -12.98 -0.42
CA ALA A 4 -20.93 -13.62 0.29
C ALA A 4 -20.74 -13.68 1.81
N ILE A 5 -19.49 -13.64 2.30
CA ILE A 5 -19.14 -13.54 3.73
C ILE A 5 -19.34 -12.09 4.24
N GLY A 6 -19.34 -11.10 3.33
CA GLY A 6 -19.57 -9.69 3.66
C GLY A 6 -18.34 -8.78 3.60
N PHE A 7 -17.20 -9.25 3.09
CA PHE A 7 -16.03 -8.39 2.89
C PHE A 7 -16.30 -7.30 1.86
N LYS A 8 -15.88 -6.06 2.15
CA LYS A 8 -16.09 -4.88 1.31
C LYS A 8 -14.81 -4.35 0.66
N GLU A 9 -13.66 -4.72 1.20
CA GLU A 9 -12.35 -4.45 0.62
C GLU A 9 -11.65 -5.80 0.44
N ILE A 10 -11.28 -6.14 -0.80
CA ILE A 10 -10.76 -7.46 -1.14
C ILE A 10 -9.52 -7.31 -2.01
N GLU A 11 -8.36 -7.75 -1.48
CA GLU A 11 -7.15 -7.83 -2.29
C GLU A 11 -7.26 -9.00 -3.27
N VAL A 12 -7.09 -8.70 -4.56
CA VAL A 12 -7.31 -9.64 -5.66
C VAL A 12 -6.02 -10.06 -6.38
N GLY A 13 -4.89 -9.49 -6.02
CA GLY A 13 -3.60 -9.94 -6.49
C GLY A 13 -2.56 -8.86 -6.78
N PHE A 14 -1.51 -9.26 -7.51
CA PHE A 14 -0.39 -8.43 -7.94
C PHE A 14 -0.34 -8.39 -9.48
N PRO A 15 -1.18 -7.57 -10.13
CA PRO A 15 -1.40 -7.63 -11.59
C PRO A 15 -0.15 -7.35 -12.43
N SER A 16 0.84 -6.66 -11.89
CA SER A 16 2.11 -6.44 -12.59
C SER A 16 3.12 -7.57 -12.44
N ALA A 17 2.87 -8.58 -11.59
CA ALA A 17 3.77 -9.71 -11.39
C ALA A 17 3.74 -10.71 -12.56
N SER A 18 2.58 -10.92 -13.19
CA SER A 18 2.43 -11.84 -14.31
C SER A 18 1.23 -11.49 -15.19
N GLN A 19 1.21 -12.03 -16.42
CA GLN A 19 0.05 -11.86 -17.30
C GLN A 19 -1.21 -12.51 -16.73
N VAL A 20 -1.09 -13.65 -16.06
CA VAL A 20 -2.23 -14.34 -15.42
C VAL A 20 -2.88 -13.47 -14.34
N GLU A 21 -2.09 -12.83 -13.49
CA GLU A 21 -2.58 -11.91 -12.47
C GLU A 21 -3.26 -10.68 -13.10
N PHE A 22 -2.65 -10.13 -14.15
CA PHE A 22 -3.22 -9.04 -14.91
C PHE A 22 -4.58 -9.39 -15.51
N ASP A 23 -4.65 -10.51 -16.23
CA ASP A 23 -5.86 -10.97 -16.90
C ASP A 23 -6.97 -11.29 -15.89
N PHE A 24 -6.61 -11.77 -14.70
CA PHE A 24 -7.58 -12.02 -13.64
C PHE A 24 -8.23 -10.70 -13.14
N VAL A 25 -7.44 -9.67 -12.90
CA VAL A 25 -7.98 -8.35 -12.50
C VAL A 25 -8.85 -7.78 -13.62
N ARG A 26 -8.39 -7.84 -14.89
CA ARG A 26 -9.18 -7.41 -16.03
C ARG A 26 -10.51 -8.15 -16.13
N LYS A 27 -10.49 -9.47 -15.96
CA LYS A 27 -11.70 -10.29 -16.00
C LYS A 27 -12.72 -9.89 -14.94
N LEU A 28 -12.29 -9.52 -13.74
CA LEU A 28 -13.20 -9.05 -12.68
C LEU A 28 -13.90 -7.75 -13.10
N ILE A 29 -13.18 -6.85 -13.77
CA ILE A 29 -13.70 -5.55 -14.22
C ILE A 29 -14.53 -5.69 -15.50
N ASP A 30 -13.99 -6.32 -16.53
CA ASP A 30 -14.60 -6.42 -17.85
C ASP A 30 -15.89 -7.26 -17.85
N GLU A 31 -15.99 -8.25 -16.96
CA GLU A 31 -17.19 -9.09 -16.79
C GLU A 31 -18.14 -8.59 -15.68
N ASP A 32 -17.92 -7.37 -15.17
CA ASP A 32 -18.76 -6.74 -14.12
C ASP A 32 -19.01 -7.65 -12.91
N ARG A 33 -17.92 -8.25 -12.40
CA ARG A 33 -17.98 -9.22 -11.28
C ARG A 33 -17.83 -8.60 -9.91
N ILE A 34 -17.59 -7.29 -9.85
CA ILE A 34 -17.35 -6.56 -8.61
C ILE A 34 -18.65 -5.88 -8.19
N PRO A 35 -19.26 -6.26 -7.06
CA PRO A 35 -20.46 -5.59 -6.57
C PRO A 35 -20.23 -4.10 -6.31
N ASP A 36 -21.27 -3.29 -6.43
CA ASP A 36 -21.21 -1.83 -6.26
C ASP A 36 -20.69 -1.37 -4.89
N ASP A 37 -20.84 -2.20 -3.87
CA ASP A 37 -20.42 -1.94 -2.50
C ASP A 37 -19.07 -2.58 -2.11
N VAL A 38 -18.36 -3.15 -3.10
CA VAL A 38 -17.05 -3.79 -2.91
C VAL A 38 -15.96 -2.97 -3.61
N THR A 39 -14.84 -2.79 -2.94
CA THR A 39 -13.62 -2.19 -3.49
C THR A 39 -12.57 -3.26 -3.66
N ILE A 40 -12.03 -3.41 -4.87
CA ILE A 40 -10.90 -4.30 -5.10
C ILE A 40 -9.60 -3.61 -4.70
N GLN A 41 -8.67 -4.39 -4.16
CA GLN A 41 -7.31 -3.95 -3.84
C GLN A 41 -6.32 -4.74 -4.67
N VAL A 42 -5.28 -4.06 -5.15
CA VAL A 42 -4.12 -4.67 -5.81
C VAL A 42 -2.85 -4.09 -5.24
N LEU A 43 -1.78 -4.88 -5.18
CA LEU A 43 -0.49 -4.42 -4.69
C LEU A 43 0.51 -4.21 -5.83
N THR A 44 1.50 -3.34 -5.59
CA THR A 44 2.62 -3.12 -6.49
C THR A 44 3.85 -2.65 -5.73
N GLN A 45 5.01 -3.12 -6.16
CA GLN A 45 6.29 -2.64 -5.64
C GLN A 45 6.60 -1.24 -6.18
N ALA A 46 7.39 -0.46 -5.44
CA ALA A 46 7.90 0.86 -5.85
C ALA A 46 8.89 0.74 -7.02
N ARG A 47 8.36 0.54 -8.23
CA ARG A 47 9.07 0.49 -9.52
C ARG A 47 8.16 1.01 -10.62
N ASP A 48 8.64 1.91 -11.45
CA ASP A 48 7.87 2.62 -12.47
C ASP A 48 7.02 1.69 -13.35
N HIS A 49 7.66 0.69 -13.96
CA HIS A 49 6.97 -0.22 -14.88
C HIS A 49 5.91 -1.09 -14.20
N LEU A 50 6.10 -1.45 -12.92
CA LEU A 50 5.12 -2.22 -12.16
C LEU A 50 3.92 -1.35 -11.78
N ILE A 51 4.15 -0.10 -11.39
CA ILE A 51 3.08 0.86 -11.07
C ILE A 51 2.25 1.13 -12.32
N THR A 52 2.89 1.47 -13.44
CA THR A 52 2.19 1.69 -14.72
C THR A 52 1.30 0.50 -15.06
N ARG A 53 1.86 -0.71 -15.05
CA ARG A 53 1.13 -1.94 -15.35
C ARG A 53 -0.03 -2.21 -14.39
N THR A 54 0.15 -1.87 -13.11
CA THR A 54 -0.91 -2.00 -12.10
C THR A 54 -2.08 -1.06 -12.39
N PHE A 55 -1.83 0.21 -12.68
CA PHE A 55 -2.89 1.16 -13.05
C PHE A 55 -3.58 0.81 -14.38
N GLU A 56 -2.85 0.27 -15.35
CA GLU A 56 -3.45 -0.28 -16.58
C GLU A 56 -4.45 -1.41 -16.29
N SER A 57 -4.12 -2.30 -15.37
CA SER A 57 -5.01 -3.41 -14.98
C SER A 57 -6.33 -2.96 -14.35
N LEU A 58 -6.34 -1.78 -13.75
CA LEU A 58 -7.50 -1.23 -13.03
C LEU A 58 -8.37 -0.30 -13.91
N GLN A 59 -8.01 -0.09 -15.17
CA GLN A 59 -8.75 0.78 -16.06
C GLN A 59 -10.24 0.39 -16.12
N GLY A 60 -11.12 1.35 -15.85
CA GLY A 60 -12.56 1.14 -15.85
C GLY A 60 -13.13 0.60 -14.52
N ALA A 61 -12.32 0.33 -13.51
CA ALA A 61 -12.82 0.00 -12.18
C ALA A 61 -13.53 1.23 -11.57
N PRO A 62 -14.73 1.10 -10.98
CA PRO A 62 -15.41 2.23 -10.37
C PRO A 62 -14.71 2.73 -9.10
N ARG A 63 -14.08 1.81 -8.36
CA ARG A 63 -13.28 2.11 -7.17
C ARG A 63 -12.17 1.08 -6.99
N ALA A 64 -11.00 1.52 -6.53
CA ALA A 64 -9.88 0.63 -6.28
C ALA A 64 -8.98 1.15 -5.16
N ILE A 65 -8.40 0.23 -4.40
CA ILE A 65 -7.27 0.49 -3.51
C ILE A 65 -6.01 0.05 -4.24
N VAL A 66 -5.04 0.94 -4.39
CA VAL A 66 -3.71 0.59 -4.91
C VAL A 66 -2.71 0.62 -3.77
N HIS A 67 -2.06 -0.52 -3.54
CA HIS A 67 -1.18 -0.75 -2.41
C HIS A 67 0.28 -0.70 -2.87
N LEU A 68 0.96 0.40 -2.54
CA LEU A 68 2.39 0.61 -2.75
C LEU A 68 3.19 0.00 -1.62
N TYR A 69 4.28 -0.69 -1.92
CA TYR A 69 5.24 -1.11 -0.89
C TYR A 69 6.69 -0.98 -1.38
N ASN A 70 7.56 -0.73 -0.44
CA ASN A 70 9.02 -0.91 -0.57
C ASN A 70 9.62 -1.32 0.77
N ALA A 71 10.72 -2.08 0.70
CA ALA A 71 11.41 -2.56 1.89
C ALA A 71 12.13 -1.42 2.61
N VAL A 72 11.99 -1.37 3.94
CA VAL A 72 12.58 -0.32 4.79
C VAL A 72 13.58 -0.87 5.82
N ALA A 73 13.58 -2.18 6.09
CA ALA A 73 14.47 -2.79 7.07
C ALA A 73 15.96 -2.66 6.72
N PRO A 74 16.85 -2.53 7.71
CA PRO A 74 18.27 -2.32 7.48
C PRO A 74 18.93 -3.38 6.59
N VAL A 75 18.55 -4.64 6.74
CA VAL A 75 19.08 -5.74 5.92
C VAL A 75 18.72 -5.57 4.44
N MET A 76 17.47 -5.19 4.16
CA MET A 76 17.01 -4.97 2.79
C MET A 76 17.66 -3.73 2.18
N ARG A 77 17.71 -2.63 2.92
CA ARG A 77 18.35 -1.39 2.46
C ARG A 77 19.81 -1.61 2.07
N LYS A 78 20.59 -2.20 3.00
CA LYS A 78 22.04 -2.31 2.86
C LYS A 78 22.49 -3.45 1.93
N VAL A 79 21.82 -4.61 2.00
CA VAL A 79 22.29 -5.83 1.32
C VAL A 79 21.62 -6.00 -0.05
N VAL A 80 20.31 -5.71 -0.14
CA VAL A 80 19.55 -5.98 -1.36
C VAL A 80 19.49 -4.74 -2.26
N LEU A 81 19.20 -3.57 -1.68
CA LEU A 81 18.99 -2.35 -2.45
C LEU A 81 20.27 -1.50 -2.58
N GLY A 82 21.23 -1.64 -1.65
CA GLY A 82 22.42 -0.79 -1.62
C GLY A 82 22.11 0.69 -1.34
N MET A 83 21.02 0.95 -0.59
CA MET A 83 20.50 2.29 -0.34
C MET A 83 20.61 2.68 1.12
N ASP A 84 20.87 3.96 1.38
CA ASP A 84 20.76 4.57 2.70
C ASP A 84 19.30 4.98 3.01
N GLU A 85 19.08 5.58 4.18
CA GLU A 85 17.74 5.97 4.62
C GLU A 85 17.13 7.08 3.77
N ASP A 86 17.93 8.08 3.36
CA ASP A 86 17.46 9.17 2.53
C ASP A 86 17.02 8.69 1.16
N GLN A 87 17.78 7.78 0.56
CA GLN A 87 17.46 7.15 -0.71
C GLN A 87 16.19 6.29 -0.64
N ILE A 88 15.92 5.62 0.48
CA ILE A 88 14.67 4.87 0.68
C ILE A 88 13.47 5.82 0.82
N VAL A 89 13.63 6.95 1.51
CA VAL A 89 12.58 7.98 1.58
C VAL A 89 12.30 8.53 0.18
N GLU A 90 13.34 8.87 -0.57
CA GLU A 90 13.21 9.38 -1.94
C GLU A 90 12.52 8.36 -2.86
N LEU A 91 12.90 7.08 -2.77
CA LEU A 91 12.24 5.98 -3.50
C LEU A 91 10.73 5.97 -3.20
N ALA A 92 10.34 5.98 -1.94
CA ALA A 92 8.94 5.93 -1.53
C ALA A 92 8.16 7.16 -2.01
N VAL A 93 8.72 8.35 -1.86
CA VAL A 93 8.12 9.64 -2.24
C VAL A 93 7.93 9.75 -3.75
N THR A 94 8.95 9.37 -4.53
CA THR A 94 8.89 9.38 -6.00
C THR A 94 7.74 8.50 -6.51
N HIS A 95 7.61 7.29 -5.98
CA HIS A 95 6.55 6.38 -6.43
C HIS A 95 5.18 6.73 -5.84
N ALA A 96 5.13 7.35 -4.67
CA ALA A 96 3.88 7.94 -4.16
C ALA A 96 3.37 9.09 -5.05
N ALA A 97 4.27 9.92 -5.60
CA ALA A 97 3.92 10.96 -6.57
C ALA A 97 3.39 10.36 -7.87
N MET A 98 4.05 9.30 -8.37
CA MET A 98 3.61 8.58 -9.56
C MET A 98 2.19 8.01 -9.41
N PHE A 99 1.80 7.54 -8.23
CA PHE A 99 0.42 7.11 -7.96
C PHE A 99 -0.60 8.22 -8.23
N LYS A 100 -0.31 9.45 -7.79
CA LYS A 100 -1.19 10.59 -8.05
C LYS A 100 -1.29 10.91 -9.55
N GLU A 101 -0.17 10.83 -10.25
CA GLU A 101 -0.13 11.07 -11.70
C GLU A 101 -0.94 10.01 -12.46
N CYS A 102 -0.77 8.73 -12.14
CA CYS A 102 -1.54 7.65 -12.76
C CYS A 102 -3.04 7.74 -12.43
N ALA A 103 -3.38 8.03 -11.17
CA ALA A 103 -4.77 8.21 -10.75
C ALA A 103 -5.45 9.40 -11.45
N ALA A 104 -4.73 10.51 -11.67
CA ALA A 104 -5.23 11.68 -12.36
C ALA A 104 -5.58 11.40 -13.84
N GLN A 105 -4.96 10.39 -14.46
CA GLN A 105 -5.28 9.96 -15.82
C GLN A 105 -6.60 9.15 -15.90
N GLN A 106 -7.13 8.69 -14.77
CA GLN A 106 -8.35 7.90 -14.68
C GLN A 106 -9.33 8.52 -13.66
N PRO A 107 -9.85 9.72 -13.93
CA PRO A 107 -10.63 10.50 -12.96
C PRO A 107 -12.03 9.91 -12.66
N ALA A 108 -12.47 8.92 -13.42
CA ALA A 108 -13.75 8.24 -13.18
C ALA A 108 -13.66 7.19 -12.06
N THR A 109 -12.46 6.76 -11.68
CA THR A 109 -12.24 5.78 -10.62
C THR A 109 -12.07 6.50 -9.28
N HIS A 110 -12.77 5.99 -8.26
CA HIS A 110 -12.53 6.43 -6.88
C HIS A 110 -11.31 5.70 -6.31
N TRP A 111 -10.19 6.43 -6.19
CA TRP A 111 -8.93 5.89 -5.74
C TRP A 111 -8.76 5.99 -4.23
N THR A 112 -8.31 4.92 -3.60
CA THR A 112 -7.74 4.92 -2.25
C THR A 112 -6.31 4.40 -2.33
N PHE A 113 -5.37 5.11 -1.72
CA PHE A 113 -3.97 4.71 -1.70
C PHE A 113 -3.61 4.02 -0.39
N GLN A 114 -2.88 2.94 -0.48
CA GLN A 114 -2.32 2.22 0.65
C GLN A 114 -0.81 2.16 0.53
N TYR A 115 -0.10 2.33 1.64
CA TYR A 115 1.35 2.18 1.70
C TYR A 115 1.77 1.21 2.79
N SER A 116 2.73 0.32 2.47
CA SER A 116 3.42 -0.52 3.44
C SER A 116 4.92 -0.21 3.46
N PRO A 117 5.47 0.24 4.59
CA PRO A 117 6.90 0.13 4.87
C PRO A 117 7.24 -1.35 5.11
N GLU A 118 7.58 -2.09 4.04
CA GLU A 118 7.79 -3.53 4.12
C GLU A 118 8.88 -3.90 5.12
N MET A 119 8.69 -4.99 5.86
CA MET A 119 9.50 -5.39 7.03
C MET A 119 9.48 -4.38 8.18
N PHE A 120 8.33 -3.71 8.39
CA PHE A 120 8.15 -2.75 9.48
C PHE A 120 8.58 -3.31 10.84
N SER A 121 8.18 -4.56 11.16
CA SER A 121 8.51 -5.20 12.44
C SER A 121 10.03 -5.33 12.73
N GLY A 122 10.87 -5.28 11.71
CA GLY A 122 12.34 -5.31 11.80
C GLY A 122 13.02 -3.95 11.57
N THR A 123 12.25 -2.85 11.65
CA THR A 123 12.73 -1.51 11.30
C THR A 123 12.61 -0.57 12.50
N ASP A 124 13.55 0.38 12.64
CA ASP A 124 13.45 1.44 13.62
C ASP A 124 12.16 2.25 13.45
N LEU A 125 11.47 2.54 14.56
CA LEU A 125 10.17 3.21 14.53
C LEU A 125 10.25 4.65 14.04
N ALA A 126 11.31 5.37 14.40
CA ALA A 126 11.49 6.76 13.97
C ALA A 126 11.74 6.82 12.46
N PHE A 127 12.49 5.85 11.91
CA PHE A 127 12.69 5.75 10.47
C PHE A 127 11.40 5.32 9.74
N SER A 128 10.67 4.34 10.26
CA SER A 128 9.38 3.92 9.71
C SER A 128 8.39 5.09 9.67
N LYS A 129 8.30 5.87 10.77
CA LYS A 129 7.51 7.10 10.80
C LYS A 129 7.95 8.09 9.72
N ARG A 130 9.24 8.34 9.61
CA ARG A 130 9.80 9.28 8.62
C ARG A 130 9.38 8.95 7.20
N VAL A 131 9.46 7.69 6.81
CA VAL A 131 9.05 7.23 5.47
C VAL A 131 7.55 7.39 5.28
N VAL A 132 6.74 6.95 6.24
CA VAL A 132 5.26 7.05 6.19
C VAL A 132 4.81 8.50 6.11
N ASP A 133 5.39 9.39 6.92
CA ASP A 133 5.03 10.81 6.91
C ASP A 133 5.42 11.48 5.59
N ALA A 134 6.54 11.09 4.99
CA ALA A 134 6.95 11.58 3.69
C ALA A 134 5.98 11.15 2.57
N VAL A 135 5.57 9.88 2.55
CA VAL A 135 4.57 9.36 1.60
C VAL A 135 3.22 10.06 1.79
N THR A 136 2.73 10.17 3.03
CA THR A 136 1.45 10.82 3.31
C THR A 136 1.48 12.33 3.05
N ALA A 137 2.65 12.97 3.12
CA ALA A 137 2.81 14.37 2.71
C ALA A 137 2.59 14.55 1.20
N VAL A 138 3.05 13.59 0.37
CA VAL A 138 2.80 13.60 -1.08
C VAL A 138 1.33 13.34 -1.40
N TRP A 139 0.72 12.34 -0.77
CA TRP A 139 -0.69 11.99 -1.03
C TRP A 139 -1.66 13.02 -0.48
N ALA A 140 -1.29 13.71 0.60
CA ALA A 140 -2.09 14.73 1.27
C ALA A 140 -3.51 14.24 1.61
N PRO A 141 -3.65 13.10 2.33
CA PRO A 141 -4.96 12.59 2.71
C PRO A 141 -5.68 13.57 3.63
N THR A 142 -7.00 13.47 3.68
CA THR A 142 -7.85 14.25 4.56
C THR A 142 -8.74 13.34 5.40
N PRO A 143 -9.35 13.79 6.50
CA PRO A 143 -10.31 12.98 7.25
C PRO A 143 -11.49 12.48 6.41
N ALA A 144 -11.87 13.21 5.36
CA ALA A 144 -12.92 12.82 4.43
C ALA A 144 -12.45 11.88 3.31
N HIS A 145 -11.15 11.87 3.01
CA HIS A 145 -10.53 11.02 1.99
C HIS A 145 -9.21 10.47 2.54
N LYS A 146 -9.33 9.38 3.29
CA LYS A 146 -8.20 8.78 4.00
C LYS A 146 -7.34 7.93 3.10
N CYS A 147 -6.05 7.84 3.43
CA CYS A 147 -5.19 6.76 2.95
C CYS A 147 -5.05 5.65 3.99
N ILE A 148 -4.54 4.51 3.56
CA ILE A 148 -4.28 3.36 4.43
C ILE A 148 -2.77 3.23 4.61
N ILE A 149 -2.33 3.10 5.86
CA ILE A 149 -0.95 2.72 6.21
C ILE A 149 -1.00 1.34 6.82
N ASN A 150 -0.40 0.39 6.12
CA ASN A 150 -0.38 -1.00 6.53
C ASN A 150 1.00 -1.33 7.13
N LEU A 151 1.02 -1.84 8.35
CA LEU A 151 2.22 -2.14 9.12
C LEU A 151 2.46 -3.66 9.14
N PRO A 152 3.34 -4.20 8.26
CA PRO A 152 3.50 -5.62 8.12
C PRO A 152 4.53 -6.20 9.08
N SER A 153 4.23 -7.37 9.66
CA SER A 153 5.19 -8.27 10.28
C SER A 153 5.68 -9.28 9.25
N THR A 154 6.37 -8.80 8.20
CA THR A 154 6.87 -9.62 7.08
C THR A 154 7.77 -10.75 7.57
N VAL A 155 8.56 -10.48 8.60
CA VAL A 155 9.30 -11.44 9.40
C VAL A 155 9.02 -11.13 10.87
N GLU A 156 8.67 -12.11 11.66
CA GLU A 156 8.48 -11.91 13.09
C GLU A 156 9.82 -11.68 13.80
N HIS A 157 10.04 -10.44 14.20
CA HIS A 157 11.24 -10.02 14.94
C HIS A 157 11.03 -9.94 16.44
N SER A 158 9.77 -10.03 16.90
CA SER A 158 9.41 -9.85 18.30
C SER A 158 8.14 -10.62 18.62
N THR A 159 7.81 -10.68 19.92
CA THR A 159 6.56 -11.25 20.40
C THR A 159 5.36 -10.35 20.01
N PRO A 160 4.13 -10.90 19.94
CA PRO A 160 2.94 -10.15 19.52
C PRO A 160 2.65 -8.88 20.35
N ASN A 161 2.94 -8.90 21.64
CA ASN A 161 2.77 -7.73 22.51
C ASN A 161 3.73 -6.59 22.14
N VAL A 162 4.99 -6.91 21.79
CA VAL A 162 5.96 -5.89 21.31
C VAL A 162 5.51 -5.32 19.97
N PHE A 163 5.04 -6.16 19.06
CA PHE A 163 4.48 -5.69 17.79
C PHE A 163 3.26 -4.78 18.00
N ALA A 164 2.38 -5.11 18.94
CA ALA A 164 1.25 -4.26 19.32
C ALA A 164 1.72 -2.89 19.86
N ASP A 165 2.75 -2.87 20.71
CA ASP A 165 3.35 -1.63 21.22
C ASP A 165 3.95 -0.77 20.09
N MET A 166 4.57 -1.39 19.08
CA MET A 166 5.07 -0.70 17.90
C MET A 166 3.93 -0.04 17.09
N ILE A 167 2.80 -0.73 16.93
CA ILE A 167 1.62 -0.19 16.25
C ILE A 167 1.02 0.96 17.04
N GLU A 168 0.91 0.82 18.37
CA GLU A 168 0.44 1.90 19.24
C GLU A 168 1.36 3.12 19.16
N TRP A 169 2.67 2.90 19.14
CA TRP A 169 3.63 3.99 18.97
C TRP A 169 3.40 4.72 17.63
N MET A 170 3.26 4.00 16.53
CA MET A 170 2.95 4.61 15.22
C MET A 170 1.61 5.36 15.28
N HIS A 171 0.60 4.78 15.89
CA HIS A 171 -0.71 5.43 16.07
C HIS A 171 -0.59 6.79 16.76
N ARG A 172 0.28 6.91 17.75
CA ARG A 172 0.46 8.13 18.57
C ARG A 172 1.37 9.17 17.92
N HIS A 173 2.24 8.78 17.00
CA HIS A 173 3.31 9.65 16.50
C HIS A 173 3.20 10.01 15.01
N LEU A 174 2.40 9.29 14.21
CA LEU A 174 2.21 9.63 12.81
C LEU A 174 1.59 11.02 12.65
N ASP A 175 2.17 11.82 11.75
CA ASP A 175 1.55 13.04 11.28
C ASP A 175 0.24 12.71 10.53
N ARG A 176 -0.71 13.63 10.46
CA ARG A 176 -2.00 13.44 9.78
C ARG A 176 -2.80 12.21 10.24
N ARG A 177 -2.65 11.82 11.50
CA ARG A 177 -3.21 10.57 12.04
C ARG A 177 -4.71 10.42 11.82
N ASP A 178 -5.46 11.49 11.84
CA ASP A 178 -6.93 11.55 11.61
C ASP A 178 -7.32 11.27 10.15
N ALA A 179 -6.38 11.46 9.22
CA ALA A 179 -6.52 11.17 7.79
C ALA A 179 -5.97 9.79 7.38
N ILE A 180 -5.55 8.95 8.34
CA ILE A 180 -4.94 7.64 8.10
C ILE A 180 -5.80 6.54 8.72
N VAL A 181 -6.05 5.48 7.96
CA VAL A 181 -6.48 4.18 8.46
C VAL A 181 -5.23 3.35 8.72
N LEU A 182 -5.02 2.89 9.97
CA LEU A 182 -3.96 1.91 10.25
C LEU A 182 -4.48 0.50 10.00
N SER A 183 -3.75 -0.22 9.17
CA SER A 183 -3.93 -1.64 8.89
C SER A 183 -2.74 -2.43 9.45
N VAL A 184 -2.96 -3.65 9.84
CA VAL A 184 -1.91 -4.57 10.31
C VAL A 184 -1.90 -5.82 9.45
N HIS A 185 -0.69 -6.36 9.23
CA HIS A 185 -0.50 -7.52 8.38
C HIS A 185 0.46 -8.53 9.05
N PRO A 186 -0.02 -9.35 9.99
CA PRO A 186 0.75 -10.49 10.50
C PRO A 186 0.82 -11.60 9.46
N HIS A 187 1.95 -12.36 9.47
CA HIS A 187 2.22 -13.39 8.45
C HIS A 187 2.05 -14.83 8.94
N ASN A 188 1.72 -15.07 10.17
CA ASN A 188 1.59 -16.42 10.74
C ASN A 188 0.17 -16.82 11.09
#